data_e5fdb74cfe242849dc463cc3dcb0f2dd
#
_entry.id   e5fdb74cfe242849dc463cc3dcb0f2dd
#
_cell.length_a   1.000
_cell.length_b   1.000
_cell.length_c   1.000
_cell.angle_alpha   90.00
_cell.angle_beta   90.00
_cell.angle_gamma   90.00
#
_symmetry.space_group_name_H-M   'P 1'
#
loop_
_entity.id
_entity.type
_entity.pdbx_description
1 polymer ?
#
loop_
_entity_poly.entity_id
_entity_poly.type
_entity_poly.pdbx_seq_one_letter_code
_entity_poly.pdbx_strand_id
1 'polypeptide(L)'
;MFLKTCQIILLWIQSVTALLTGLFLLYVANRQRLNSSVLVLTARNEDNRYGKVSRMLHWTIAILFIALIPMGIFTSMIPEDADYRNAYYVVHKSLGVTIFLLVLVRLVWNKLSQRPSLDNALTTREEKLAHRAHNTLYFMMLAIPITGFMMTSYHGYETYFFFWEIQPLWEESDIYKVWGGFHKYLLPYLLYIVLGAHILGALKHQFLDKHQNAFKRMVS
;
A
#
# COMPACT_ATOMS: atom_id res chain seq x y z
N MET A 1 -16.06 0.15 28.46
CA MET A 1 -15.82 -1.25 28.03
C MET A 1 -15.20 -1.31 26.66
N PHE A 2 -15.66 -0.56 25.69
CA PHE A 2 -15.20 -0.54 24.29
C PHE A 2 -13.76 -0.05 24.09
N LEU A 3 -13.31 0.99 24.77
CA LEU A 3 -11.93 1.48 24.73
C LEU A 3 -10.90 0.40 25.14
N LYS A 4 -11.24 -0.43 26.13
CA LYS A 4 -10.39 -1.57 26.53
C LYS A 4 -10.30 -2.64 25.45
N THR A 5 -11.40 -2.91 24.74
CA THR A 5 -11.43 -3.87 23.62
C THR A 5 -10.64 -3.35 22.42
N CYS A 6 -10.72 -2.06 22.11
CA CYS A 6 -9.92 -1.43 21.05
C CYS A 6 -8.42 -1.43 21.40
N GLN A 7 -8.06 -1.13 22.64
CA GLN A 7 -6.67 -1.25 23.12
C GLN A 7 -6.15 -2.69 23.01
N ILE A 8 -6.97 -3.68 23.34
CA ILE A 8 -6.60 -5.10 23.22
C ILE A 8 -6.39 -5.47 21.76
N ILE A 9 -7.26 -5.04 20.84
CA ILE A 9 -7.10 -5.29 19.41
C ILE A 9 -5.84 -4.60 18.85
N LEU A 10 -5.59 -3.35 19.24
CA LEU A 10 -4.37 -2.63 18.85
C LEU A 10 -3.10 -3.28 19.40
N LEU A 11 -3.12 -3.72 20.65
CA LEU A 11 -2.02 -4.49 21.27
C LEU A 11 -1.80 -5.83 20.55
N TRP A 12 -2.87 -6.51 20.15
CA TRP A 12 -2.79 -7.75 19.36
C TRP A 12 -2.19 -7.51 17.97
N ILE A 13 -2.61 -6.48 17.27
CA ILE A 13 -2.05 -6.09 15.95
C ILE A 13 -0.58 -5.72 16.10
N GLN A 14 -0.22 -4.97 17.15
CA GLN A 14 1.18 -4.62 17.45
C GLN A 14 2.02 -5.85 17.80
N SER A 15 1.48 -6.76 18.59
CA SER A 15 2.16 -8.01 18.98
C SER A 15 2.36 -8.92 17.78
N VAL A 16 1.36 -9.03 16.89
CA VAL A 16 1.45 -9.82 15.66
C VAL A 16 2.43 -9.19 14.67
N THR A 17 2.41 -7.86 14.47
CA THR A 17 3.37 -7.19 13.60
C THR A 17 4.80 -7.22 14.15
N ALA A 18 4.98 -7.05 15.46
CA ALA A 18 6.28 -7.20 16.12
C ALA A 18 6.79 -8.64 16.04
N LEU A 19 5.91 -9.63 16.23
CA LEU A 19 6.24 -11.06 16.12
C LEU A 19 6.63 -11.41 14.67
N LEU A 20 5.85 -10.96 13.69
CA LEU A 20 6.14 -11.19 12.26
C LEU A 20 7.44 -10.49 11.83
N THR A 21 7.67 -9.27 12.32
CA THR A 21 8.93 -8.55 12.07
C THR A 21 10.10 -9.23 12.76
N GLY A 22 9.94 -9.68 14.00
CA GLY A 22 10.94 -10.44 14.74
C GLY A 22 11.26 -11.78 14.09
N LEU A 23 10.24 -12.55 13.68
CA LEU A 23 10.40 -13.78 12.93
C LEU A 23 11.07 -13.58 11.57
N PHE A 24 10.72 -12.48 10.88
CA PHE A 24 11.37 -12.10 9.64
C PHE A 24 12.84 -11.75 9.85
N LEU A 25 13.16 -10.96 10.88
CA LEU A 25 14.54 -10.60 11.22
C LEU A 25 15.34 -11.84 11.69
N LEU A 26 14.74 -12.74 12.47
CA LEU A 26 15.34 -14.02 12.87
C LEU A 26 15.54 -14.94 11.66
N TYR A 27 14.57 -15.02 10.75
CA TYR A 27 14.70 -15.77 9.50
C TYR A 27 15.82 -15.20 8.63
N VAL A 28 15.90 -13.88 8.49
CA VAL A 28 16.97 -13.19 7.76
C VAL A 28 18.33 -13.42 8.45
N ALA A 29 18.40 -13.26 9.78
CA ALA A 29 19.65 -13.45 10.54
C ALA A 29 20.13 -14.91 10.54
N ASN A 30 19.21 -15.89 10.65
CA ASN A 30 19.55 -17.30 10.61
C ASN A 30 19.98 -17.78 9.22
N ARG A 31 19.47 -17.14 8.16
CA ARG A 31 19.92 -17.40 6.79
C ARG A 31 21.21 -16.66 6.41
N GLN A 32 21.57 -15.59 7.10
CA GLN A 32 22.88 -14.93 6.90
C GLN A 32 24.06 -15.83 7.30
N ARG A 33 23.85 -16.82 8.16
CA ARG A 33 24.84 -17.87 8.46
C ARG A 33 25.04 -18.90 7.34
N LEU A 34 24.09 -18.97 6.37
CA LEU A 34 24.13 -19.92 5.25
C LEU A 34 24.17 -19.16 3.91
N ASN A 35 25.34 -18.68 3.50
CA ASN A 35 25.66 -18.04 2.23
C ASN A 35 25.07 -16.63 2.00
N SER A 36 25.80 -15.63 2.44
CA SER A 36 25.47 -14.20 2.20
C SER A 36 25.31 -13.86 0.70
N SER A 37 26.02 -14.53 -0.20
CA SER A 37 25.92 -14.35 -1.65
C SER A 37 24.57 -14.81 -2.25
N VAL A 38 24.05 -15.95 -1.81
CA VAL A 38 22.77 -16.51 -2.32
C VAL A 38 21.59 -15.67 -1.82
N LEU A 39 21.67 -15.10 -0.62
CA LEU A 39 20.60 -14.27 -0.06
C LEU A 39 20.47 -12.93 -0.81
N VAL A 40 21.59 -12.34 -1.17
CA VAL A 40 21.63 -11.10 -1.98
C VAL A 40 21.08 -11.35 -3.37
N LEU A 41 21.44 -12.45 -4.02
CA LEU A 41 20.95 -12.83 -5.35
C LEU A 41 19.42 -13.07 -5.34
N THR A 42 18.86 -13.71 -4.30
CA THR A 42 17.41 -13.95 -4.24
C THR A 42 16.59 -12.75 -3.75
N ALA A 43 17.22 -11.77 -3.11
CA ALA A 43 16.54 -10.56 -2.63
C ALA A 43 16.30 -9.56 -3.76
N ARG A 44 17.29 -9.41 -4.66
CA ARG A 44 17.21 -8.49 -5.82
C ARG A 44 16.45 -9.10 -6.98
N ASN A 45 16.01 -8.23 -7.87
CA ASN A 45 15.41 -8.62 -9.14
C ASN A 45 16.49 -9.24 -10.06
N GLU A 46 16.08 -10.21 -10.83
CA GLU A 46 16.83 -10.80 -11.94
C GLU A 46 16.23 -10.33 -13.27
N ASP A 47 16.89 -10.61 -14.41
CA ASP A 47 16.43 -10.12 -15.72
C ASP A 47 15.01 -10.58 -16.08
N ASN A 48 14.60 -11.75 -15.60
CA ASN A 48 13.33 -12.37 -15.96
C ASN A 48 12.34 -12.54 -14.80
N ARG A 49 12.71 -12.22 -13.55
CA ARG A 49 11.80 -12.35 -12.37
C ARG A 49 12.06 -11.31 -11.29
N TYR A 50 11.02 -11.05 -10.51
CA TYR A 50 11.14 -10.18 -9.35
C TYR A 50 11.73 -10.92 -8.14
N GLY A 51 12.69 -10.28 -7.48
CA GLY A 51 13.26 -10.77 -6.23
C GLY A 51 12.25 -10.76 -5.08
N LYS A 52 12.59 -11.46 -4.00
CA LYS A 52 11.70 -11.61 -2.83
C LYS A 52 11.25 -10.29 -2.24
N VAL A 53 12.16 -9.30 -2.13
CA VAL A 53 11.82 -7.99 -1.56
C VAL A 53 10.80 -7.27 -2.43
N SER A 54 10.96 -7.26 -3.75
CA SER A 54 10.01 -6.65 -4.68
C SER A 54 8.62 -7.28 -4.58
N ARG A 55 8.55 -8.60 -4.48
CA ARG A 55 7.31 -9.36 -4.35
C ARG A 55 6.63 -9.11 -3.00
N MET A 56 7.39 -9.17 -1.90
CA MET A 56 6.85 -8.87 -0.56
C MET A 56 6.28 -7.45 -0.48
N LEU A 57 7.05 -6.45 -0.92
CA LEU A 57 6.57 -5.06 -0.93
C LEU A 57 5.32 -4.91 -1.80
N HIS A 58 5.27 -5.58 -2.96
CA HIS A 58 4.10 -5.52 -3.83
C HIS A 58 2.86 -6.07 -3.14
N TRP A 59 2.93 -7.30 -2.65
CA TRP A 59 1.77 -7.98 -2.08
C TRP A 59 1.32 -7.37 -0.76
N THR A 60 2.27 -6.95 0.10
CA THR A 60 1.92 -6.24 1.33
C THR A 60 1.17 -4.95 1.04
N ILE A 61 1.69 -4.12 0.12
CA ILE A 61 1.02 -2.87 -0.28
C ILE A 61 -0.34 -3.18 -0.93
N ALA A 62 -0.42 -4.17 -1.82
CA ALA A 62 -1.66 -4.53 -2.49
C ALA A 62 -2.75 -4.97 -1.52
N ILE A 63 -2.44 -5.84 -0.56
CA ILE A 63 -3.38 -6.33 0.45
C ILE A 63 -3.87 -5.18 1.34
N LEU A 64 -2.93 -4.38 1.87
CA LEU A 64 -3.28 -3.23 2.71
C LEU A 64 -4.13 -2.21 1.95
N PHE A 65 -3.78 -1.94 0.70
CA PHE A 65 -4.48 -0.96 -0.12
C PHE A 65 -5.90 -1.42 -0.47
N ILE A 66 -6.07 -2.70 -0.85
CA ILE A 66 -7.39 -3.29 -1.11
C ILE A 66 -8.25 -3.30 0.17
N ALA A 67 -7.65 -3.55 1.34
CA ALA A 67 -8.37 -3.51 2.61
C ALA A 67 -8.80 -2.09 3.01
N LEU A 68 -7.99 -1.06 2.65
CA LEU A 68 -8.33 0.33 2.94
C LEU A 68 -9.49 0.89 2.09
N ILE A 69 -9.75 0.33 0.91
CA ILE A 69 -10.86 0.76 0.05
C ILE A 69 -12.21 0.63 0.78
N PRO A 70 -12.67 -0.57 1.19
CA PRO A 70 -13.92 -0.70 1.93
C PRO A 70 -13.88 0.04 3.26
N MET A 71 -12.75 0.07 3.96
CA MET A 71 -12.60 0.80 5.20
C MET A 71 -12.86 2.30 5.02
N GLY A 72 -12.34 2.92 3.94
CA GLY A 72 -12.59 4.33 3.63
C GLY A 72 -14.07 4.62 3.33
N ILE A 73 -14.75 3.71 2.64
CA ILE A 73 -16.19 3.81 2.38
C ILE A 73 -16.96 3.70 3.70
N PHE A 74 -16.68 2.70 4.53
CA PHE A 74 -17.34 2.53 5.83
C PHE A 74 -17.11 3.71 6.77
N THR A 75 -15.89 4.27 6.78
CA THR A 75 -15.56 5.44 7.61
C THR A 75 -16.50 6.62 7.33
N SER A 76 -16.90 6.83 6.08
CA SER A 76 -17.83 7.90 5.70
C SER A 76 -19.30 7.61 6.08
N MET A 77 -19.64 6.37 6.40
CA MET A 77 -21.00 5.91 6.73
C MET A 77 -21.22 5.76 8.23
N ILE A 78 -20.17 5.84 9.06
CA ILE A 78 -20.28 5.68 10.51
C ILE A 78 -20.99 6.91 11.08
N PRO A 79 -22.07 6.74 11.87
CA PRO A 79 -22.76 7.82 12.55
C PRO A 79 -21.82 8.65 13.43
N GLU A 80 -22.12 9.95 13.59
CA GLU A 80 -21.24 10.86 14.35
C GLU A 80 -21.18 10.53 15.84
N ASP A 81 -22.24 9.99 16.38
CA ASP A 81 -22.42 9.58 17.77
C ASP A 81 -21.97 8.16 18.08
N ALA A 82 -21.46 7.42 17.08
CA ALA A 82 -21.03 6.04 17.28
C ALA A 82 -19.73 5.97 18.11
N ASP A 83 -19.74 5.29 19.24
CA ASP A 83 -18.61 5.13 20.16
C ASP A 83 -17.32 4.58 19.51
N TYR A 84 -17.47 3.79 18.44
CA TYR A 84 -16.36 3.17 17.71
C TYR A 84 -15.81 4.02 16.56
N ARG A 85 -16.47 5.16 16.25
CA ARG A 85 -16.09 6.04 15.12
C ARG A 85 -14.60 6.44 15.18
N ASN A 86 -14.16 6.96 16.30
CA ASN A 86 -12.77 7.41 16.48
C ASN A 86 -11.76 6.28 16.28
N ALA A 87 -12.04 5.08 16.79
CA ALA A 87 -11.18 3.92 16.60
C ALA A 87 -11.00 3.57 15.11
N TYR A 88 -12.08 3.66 14.35
CA TYR A 88 -12.05 3.41 12.90
C TYR A 88 -11.19 4.45 12.16
N TYR A 89 -11.31 5.73 12.52
CA TYR A 89 -10.45 6.80 11.94
C TYR A 89 -8.99 6.60 12.29
N VAL A 90 -8.67 6.23 13.54
CA VAL A 90 -7.29 5.95 13.97
C VAL A 90 -6.69 4.83 13.13
N VAL A 91 -7.40 3.72 12.95
CA VAL A 91 -6.94 2.59 12.15
C VAL A 91 -6.78 2.98 10.68
N HIS A 92 -7.77 3.64 10.08
CA HIS A 92 -7.72 4.09 8.68
C HIS A 92 -6.52 5.03 8.43
N LYS A 93 -6.35 6.05 9.27
CA LYS A 93 -5.23 7.00 9.17
C LYS A 93 -3.88 6.30 9.33
N SER A 94 -3.74 5.42 10.33
CA SER A 94 -2.50 4.67 10.59
C SER A 94 -2.11 3.77 9.43
N LEU A 95 -3.06 3.05 8.84
CA LEU A 95 -2.83 2.22 7.67
C LEU A 95 -2.51 3.07 6.42
N GLY A 96 -3.14 4.24 6.28
CA GLY A 96 -2.83 5.21 5.24
C GLY A 96 -1.37 5.69 5.29
N VAL A 97 -0.89 6.07 6.48
CA VAL A 97 0.51 6.44 6.72
C VAL A 97 1.44 5.25 6.45
N THR A 98 1.07 4.05 6.90
CA THR A 98 1.85 2.82 6.66
C THR A 98 2.03 2.56 5.16
N ILE A 99 0.96 2.64 4.38
CA ILE A 99 1.02 2.46 2.91
C ILE A 99 1.90 3.53 2.28
N PHE A 100 1.75 4.80 2.67
CA PHE A 100 2.58 5.88 2.16
C PHE A 100 4.08 5.57 2.34
N LEU A 101 4.49 5.17 3.54
CA LEU A 101 5.87 4.81 3.85
C LEU A 101 6.34 3.58 3.06
N LEU A 102 5.52 2.53 2.97
CA LEU A 102 5.85 1.33 2.20
C LEU A 102 6.00 1.62 0.70
N VAL A 103 5.19 2.52 0.15
CA VAL A 103 5.31 2.95 -1.25
C VAL A 103 6.61 3.72 -1.48
N LEU A 104 7.01 4.60 -0.56
CA LEU A 104 8.31 5.28 -0.63
C LEU A 104 9.46 4.28 -0.61
N VAL A 105 9.45 3.31 0.33
CA VAL A 105 10.44 2.23 0.38
C VAL A 105 10.46 1.45 -0.93
N ARG A 106 9.31 1.13 -1.50
CA ARG A 106 9.22 0.42 -2.78
C ARG A 106 9.77 1.24 -3.96
N LEU A 107 9.53 2.54 -3.98
CA LEU A 107 10.08 3.42 -5.02
C LEU A 107 11.62 3.49 -4.95
N VAL A 108 12.17 3.62 -3.74
CA VAL A 108 13.62 3.56 -3.51
C VAL A 108 14.17 2.19 -3.93
N TRP A 109 13.52 1.10 -3.50
CA TRP A 109 13.92 -0.25 -3.87
C TRP A 109 13.95 -0.47 -5.38
N ASN A 110 12.96 0.04 -6.11
CA ASN A 110 12.90 -0.06 -7.56
C ASN A 110 14.02 0.70 -8.29
N LYS A 111 14.63 1.69 -7.63
CA LYS A 111 15.84 2.37 -8.15
C LYS A 111 17.11 1.57 -7.85
N LEU A 112 17.16 0.90 -6.70
CA LEU A 112 18.33 0.11 -6.26
C LEU A 112 18.38 -1.30 -6.89
N SER A 113 17.21 -1.84 -7.28
CA SER A 113 17.05 -3.15 -7.88
C SER A 113 16.31 -3.00 -9.20
N GLN A 114 17.04 -3.08 -10.32
CA GLN A 114 16.46 -2.88 -11.65
C GLN A 114 15.26 -3.79 -11.88
N ARG A 115 14.21 -3.22 -12.47
CA ARG A 115 13.00 -4.00 -12.78
C ARG A 115 13.33 -5.00 -13.89
N PRO A 116 12.83 -6.23 -13.78
CA PRO A 116 12.91 -7.18 -14.90
C PRO A 116 12.31 -6.55 -16.15
N SER A 117 12.91 -6.83 -17.30
CA SER A 117 12.35 -6.43 -18.60
C SER A 117 10.91 -6.95 -18.73
N LEU A 118 10.02 -6.17 -19.31
CA LEU A 118 8.70 -6.67 -19.68
C LEU A 118 8.87 -7.82 -20.69
N ASP A 119 7.96 -8.79 -20.61
CA ASP A 119 8.04 -9.98 -21.48
C ASP A 119 8.02 -9.54 -22.94
N ASN A 120 8.97 -10.07 -23.76
CA ASN A 120 9.04 -9.81 -25.19
C ASN A 120 7.77 -10.24 -25.97
N ALA A 121 6.85 -10.90 -25.28
CA ALA A 121 5.56 -11.29 -25.81
C ALA A 121 4.51 -10.15 -25.81
N LEU A 122 4.76 -9.07 -25.07
CA LEU A 122 3.85 -7.93 -25.06
C LEU A 122 4.00 -7.09 -26.33
N THR A 123 2.89 -6.68 -26.89
CA THR A 123 2.92 -5.66 -27.96
C THR A 123 3.41 -4.32 -27.41
N THR A 124 3.99 -3.49 -28.23
CA THR A 124 4.45 -2.13 -27.86
C THR A 124 3.33 -1.29 -27.22
N ARG A 125 2.07 -1.53 -27.62
CA ARG A 125 0.91 -0.82 -27.02
C ARG A 125 0.63 -1.32 -25.60
N GLU A 126 0.64 -2.62 -25.37
CA GLU A 126 0.44 -3.23 -24.04
C GLU A 126 1.55 -2.83 -23.07
N GLU A 127 2.79 -2.81 -23.53
CA GLU A 127 3.93 -2.35 -22.75
C GLU A 127 3.75 -0.89 -22.29
N LYS A 128 3.42 0.02 -23.22
CA LYS A 128 3.16 1.43 -22.89
C LYS A 128 1.99 1.59 -21.92
N LEU A 129 0.93 0.80 -22.10
CA LEU A 129 -0.24 0.83 -21.22
C LEU A 129 0.11 0.32 -19.82
N ALA A 130 0.87 -0.77 -19.71
CA ALA A 130 1.35 -1.30 -18.44
C ALA A 130 2.22 -0.27 -17.69
N HIS A 131 3.15 0.39 -18.37
CA HIS A 131 3.97 1.45 -17.77
C HIS A 131 3.13 2.63 -17.27
N ARG A 132 2.15 3.09 -18.07
CA ARG A 132 1.24 4.17 -17.66
C ARG A 132 0.40 3.76 -16.45
N ALA A 133 -0.18 2.56 -16.46
CA ALA A 133 -0.97 2.05 -15.34
C ALA A 133 -0.14 1.98 -14.05
N HIS A 134 1.08 1.44 -14.11
CA HIS A 134 1.96 1.38 -12.94
C HIS A 134 2.34 2.77 -12.43
N ASN A 135 2.70 3.70 -13.31
CA ASN A 135 3.06 5.06 -12.89
C ASN A 135 1.86 5.79 -12.28
N THR A 136 0.67 5.62 -12.85
CA THR A 136 -0.57 6.20 -12.30
C THR A 136 -0.91 5.59 -10.95
N LEU A 137 -0.76 4.27 -10.78
CA LEU A 137 -0.96 3.62 -9.47
C LEU A 137 0.02 4.15 -8.43
N TYR A 138 1.32 4.31 -8.75
CA TYR A 138 2.27 4.92 -7.82
C TYR A 138 1.87 6.35 -7.44
N PHE A 139 1.47 7.15 -8.42
CA PHE A 139 0.98 8.49 -8.16
C PHE A 139 -0.24 8.47 -7.21
N MET A 140 -1.22 7.61 -7.47
CA MET A 140 -2.42 7.47 -6.64
C MET A 140 -2.11 7.00 -5.21
N MET A 141 -1.21 6.02 -5.08
CA MET A 141 -0.79 5.50 -3.77
C MET A 141 -0.05 6.53 -2.91
N LEU A 142 0.53 7.57 -3.49
CA LEU A 142 1.09 8.72 -2.77
C LEU A 142 0.05 9.83 -2.57
N ALA A 143 -0.69 10.18 -3.62
CA ALA A 143 -1.63 11.30 -3.59
C ALA A 143 -2.80 11.07 -2.62
N ILE A 144 -3.34 9.84 -2.55
CA ILE A 144 -4.47 9.54 -1.66
C ILE A 144 -4.13 9.75 -0.18
N PRO A 145 -3.06 9.17 0.38
CA PRO A 145 -2.68 9.45 1.76
C PRO A 145 -2.32 10.92 2.02
N ILE A 146 -1.65 11.58 1.09
CA ILE A 146 -1.33 13.01 1.20
C ILE A 146 -2.60 13.85 1.28
N THR A 147 -3.55 13.64 0.38
CA THR A 147 -4.82 14.39 0.39
C THR A 147 -5.64 14.11 1.65
N GLY A 148 -5.60 12.89 2.18
CA GLY A 148 -6.22 12.54 3.45
C GLY A 148 -5.58 13.24 4.64
N PHE A 149 -4.25 13.33 4.67
CA PHE A 149 -3.51 14.06 5.69
C PHE A 149 -3.81 15.57 5.62
N MET A 150 -3.79 16.15 4.41
CA MET A 150 -4.13 17.56 4.19
C MET A 150 -5.56 17.87 4.64
N MET A 151 -6.53 17.02 4.24
CA MET A 151 -7.92 17.16 4.68
C MET A 151 -8.04 17.15 6.21
N THR A 152 -7.40 16.19 6.87
CA THR A 152 -7.45 16.04 8.33
C THR A 152 -6.81 17.22 9.02
N SER A 153 -5.63 17.65 8.59
CA SER A 153 -4.87 18.73 9.21
C SER A 153 -5.56 20.09 9.05
N TYR A 154 -6.12 20.41 7.87
CA TYR A 154 -6.91 21.65 7.68
C TYR A 154 -8.28 21.62 8.34
N HIS A 155 -8.75 20.44 8.73
CA HIS A 155 -9.99 20.31 9.53
C HIS A 155 -9.73 20.45 11.05
N GLY A 156 -8.48 20.69 11.45
CA GLY A 156 -8.08 20.82 12.85
C GLY A 156 -7.99 19.50 13.63
N TYR A 157 -8.03 18.34 12.94
CA TYR A 157 -7.94 17.04 13.58
C TYR A 157 -6.53 16.45 13.50
N GLU A 158 -6.18 15.65 14.51
CA GLU A 158 -4.94 14.89 14.56
C GLU A 158 -4.92 13.78 13.52
N THR A 159 -3.74 13.49 13.02
CA THR A 159 -3.46 12.27 12.28
C THR A 159 -2.78 11.26 13.20
N TYR A 160 -3.11 9.99 13.07
CA TYR A 160 -2.55 8.94 13.90
C TYR A 160 -1.66 8.02 13.09
N PHE A 161 -0.50 7.70 13.66
CA PHE A 161 0.32 6.58 13.23
C PHE A 161 0.37 5.58 14.37
N PHE A 162 -0.64 4.72 14.44
CA PHE A 162 -0.95 3.81 15.54
C PHE A 162 -1.16 4.56 16.87
N PHE A 163 -0.16 4.58 17.75
CA PHE A 163 -0.20 5.26 19.05
C PHE A 163 0.44 6.65 19.02
N TRP A 164 1.09 7.02 17.94
CA TRP A 164 1.64 8.36 17.75
C TRP A 164 0.59 9.29 17.17
N GLU A 165 0.39 10.38 17.87
CA GLU A 165 -0.51 11.45 17.48
C GLU A 165 0.29 12.56 16.80
N ILE A 166 -0.06 12.88 15.58
CA ILE A 166 0.54 13.93 14.78
C ILE A 166 -0.43 15.10 14.78
N GLN A 167 -0.04 16.19 15.42
CA GLN A 167 -0.86 17.39 15.50
C GLN A 167 -1.10 17.99 14.11
N PRO A 168 -2.21 18.74 13.92
CA PRO A 168 -2.46 19.48 12.70
C PRO A 168 -1.27 20.42 12.38
N LEU A 169 -0.85 20.46 11.11
CA LEU A 169 0.27 21.31 10.69
C LEU A 169 -0.16 22.72 10.32
N TRP A 170 -1.46 22.94 10.11
CA TRP A 170 -2.02 24.22 9.69
C TRP A 170 -3.22 24.59 10.56
N GLU A 171 -3.54 25.87 10.56
CA GLU A 171 -4.77 26.37 11.17
C GLU A 171 -6.01 25.84 10.42
N GLU A 172 -7.10 25.69 11.15
CA GLU A 172 -8.38 25.23 10.59
C GLU A 172 -8.83 26.17 9.47
N SER A 173 -9.20 25.61 8.34
CA SER A 173 -9.60 26.36 7.16
C SER A 173 -10.53 25.53 6.29
N ASP A 174 -11.51 26.18 5.66
CA ASP A 174 -12.47 25.57 4.72
C ASP A 174 -11.82 24.85 3.52
N ILE A 175 -10.52 25.03 3.31
CA ILE A 175 -9.75 24.31 2.29
C ILE A 175 -9.75 22.80 2.53
N TYR A 176 -10.08 22.32 3.74
CA TYR A 176 -10.26 20.90 4.02
C TYR A 176 -11.34 20.26 3.13
N LYS A 177 -12.35 21.06 2.71
CA LYS A 177 -13.42 20.59 1.80
C LYS A 177 -12.87 20.22 0.43
N VAL A 178 -11.91 21.00 -0.07
CA VAL A 178 -11.23 20.75 -1.35
C VAL A 178 -10.42 19.46 -1.26
N TRP A 179 -9.58 19.33 -0.22
CA TRP A 179 -8.79 18.12 0.01
C TRP A 179 -9.66 16.90 0.26
N GLY A 180 -10.79 17.08 0.97
CA GLY A 180 -11.79 16.05 1.15
C GLY A 180 -12.45 15.61 -0.16
N GLY A 181 -12.69 16.54 -1.08
CA GLY A 181 -13.15 16.25 -2.44
C GLY A 181 -12.21 15.35 -3.21
N PHE A 182 -10.90 15.63 -3.16
CA PHE A 182 -9.87 14.79 -3.75
C PHE A 182 -9.80 13.42 -3.06
N HIS A 183 -9.74 13.38 -1.73
CA HIS A 183 -9.52 12.15 -0.97
C HIS A 183 -10.72 11.19 -0.99
N LYS A 184 -11.94 11.72 -0.90
CA LYS A 184 -13.16 10.90 -0.77
C LYS A 184 -13.79 10.54 -2.12
N TYR A 185 -13.57 11.38 -3.14
CA TYR A 185 -14.29 11.22 -4.41
C TYR A 185 -13.34 11.08 -5.60
N LEU A 186 -12.62 12.12 -5.99
CA LEU A 186 -11.90 12.12 -7.26
C LEU A 186 -10.85 11.01 -7.35
N LEU A 187 -9.93 10.99 -6.42
CA LEU A 187 -8.80 10.04 -6.47
C LEU A 187 -9.24 8.58 -6.27
N PRO A 188 -10.17 8.23 -5.35
CA PRO A 188 -10.65 6.86 -5.24
C PRO A 188 -11.36 6.34 -6.49
N TYR A 189 -12.21 7.14 -7.14
CA TYR A 189 -12.87 6.70 -8.36
C TYR A 189 -11.87 6.46 -9.50
N LEU A 190 -10.90 7.36 -9.68
CA LEU A 190 -9.82 7.15 -10.64
C LEU A 190 -8.99 5.90 -10.29
N LEU A 191 -8.72 5.70 -9.01
CA LEU A 191 -8.02 4.51 -8.53
C LEU A 191 -8.77 3.23 -8.91
N TYR A 192 -10.09 3.15 -8.69
CA TYR A 192 -10.87 1.95 -8.99
C TYR A 192 -10.76 1.58 -10.47
N ILE A 193 -10.79 2.56 -11.36
CA ILE A 193 -10.63 2.36 -12.81
C ILE A 193 -9.22 1.81 -13.12
N VAL A 194 -8.18 2.46 -12.61
CA VAL A 194 -6.80 2.08 -12.94
C VAL A 194 -6.41 0.75 -12.27
N LEU A 195 -6.84 0.53 -11.03
CA LEU A 195 -6.62 -0.73 -10.31
C LEU A 195 -7.36 -1.89 -10.99
N GLY A 196 -8.61 -1.66 -11.38
CA GLY A 196 -9.38 -2.64 -12.17
C GLY A 196 -8.68 -2.99 -13.47
N ALA A 197 -8.23 -2.00 -14.23
CA ALA A 197 -7.47 -2.22 -15.46
C ALA A 197 -6.15 -2.98 -15.21
N HIS A 198 -5.44 -2.67 -14.11
CA HIS A 198 -4.21 -3.36 -13.73
C HIS A 198 -4.46 -4.84 -13.41
N ILE A 199 -5.50 -5.14 -12.60
CA ILE A 199 -5.85 -6.51 -12.24
C ILE A 199 -6.33 -7.29 -13.48
N LEU A 200 -7.24 -6.71 -14.27
CA LEU A 200 -7.75 -7.34 -15.49
C LEU A 200 -6.66 -7.58 -16.53
N GLY A 201 -5.71 -6.63 -16.66
CA GLY A 201 -4.54 -6.82 -17.52
C GLY A 201 -3.67 -7.99 -17.07
N ALA A 202 -3.40 -8.10 -15.76
CA ALA A 202 -2.63 -9.22 -15.22
C ALA A 202 -3.35 -10.56 -15.41
N LEU A 203 -4.67 -10.61 -15.21
CA LEU A 203 -5.50 -11.81 -15.45
C LEU A 203 -5.57 -12.17 -16.93
N LYS A 204 -5.72 -11.19 -17.84
CA LYS A 204 -5.66 -11.41 -19.29
C LYS A 204 -4.36 -12.11 -19.68
N HIS A 205 -3.22 -11.56 -19.27
CA HIS A 205 -1.91 -12.12 -19.59
C HIS A 205 -1.67 -13.49 -18.94
N GLN A 206 -2.32 -13.79 -17.81
CA GLN A 206 -2.21 -15.10 -17.16
C GLN A 206 -3.07 -16.17 -17.82
N PHE A 207 -4.31 -15.85 -18.23
CA PHE A 207 -5.30 -16.85 -18.63
C PHE A 207 -5.63 -16.85 -20.11
N LEU A 208 -5.51 -15.72 -20.80
CA LEU A 208 -5.90 -15.58 -22.20
C LEU A 208 -4.72 -15.57 -23.16
N ASP A 209 -3.58 -15.02 -22.74
CA ASP A 209 -2.39 -14.97 -23.58
C ASP A 209 -1.60 -16.27 -23.42
N LYS A 210 -1.06 -16.79 -24.55
CA LYS A 210 -0.25 -18.01 -24.56
C LYS A 210 1.10 -17.85 -23.84
N HIS A 211 1.47 -16.64 -23.48
CA HIS A 211 2.74 -16.29 -22.83
C HIS A 211 2.50 -15.92 -21.35
N GLN A 212 2.40 -16.92 -20.50
CA GLN A 212 1.84 -16.86 -19.14
C GLN A 212 2.83 -16.45 -18.05
N ASN A 213 3.74 -15.51 -18.27
CA ASN A 213 4.79 -15.26 -17.28
C ASN A 213 4.57 -14.02 -16.38
N ALA A 214 3.69 -13.08 -16.75
CA ALA A 214 3.56 -11.81 -16.03
C ALA A 214 3.15 -11.97 -14.55
N PHE A 215 2.09 -12.74 -14.27
CA PHE A 215 1.65 -13.02 -12.91
C PHE A 215 2.62 -13.94 -12.16
N LYS A 216 3.10 -14.99 -12.86
CA LYS A 216 4.02 -15.98 -12.30
C LYS A 216 5.31 -15.34 -11.78
N ARG A 217 5.82 -14.30 -12.46
CA ARG A 217 7.02 -13.53 -12.07
C ARG A 217 6.86 -12.76 -10.74
N MET A 218 5.61 -12.52 -10.31
CA MET A 218 5.29 -11.84 -9.05
C MET A 218 4.92 -12.81 -7.91
N VAL A 219 4.75 -14.10 -8.20
CA VAL A 219 4.32 -15.11 -7.22
C VAL A 219 5.41 -16.13 -6.92
N SER A 220 6.15 -16.57 -7.92
CA SER A 220 7.16 -17.66 -7.81
C SER A 220 8.60 -17.18 -7.65
#